data_25f69fa4e0c3ed3b1bdc6b97b75d70cf
#
_entry.id   25f69fa4e0c3ed3b1bdc6b97b75d70cf
#
_cell.length_a   1.000
_cell.length_b   1.000
_cell.length_c   1.000
_cell.angle_alpha   90.00
_cell.angle_beta   90.00
_cell.angle_gamma   90.00
#
_symmetry.space_group_name_H-M   'P 1'
#
loop_
_entity.id
_entity.type
_entity.pdbx_description
1 polymer ?
#
loop_
_entity_poly.entity_id
_entity_poly.type
_entity_poly.pdbx_seq_one_letter_code
_entity_poly.pdbx_strand_id
1 'polypeptide(L)'
;VVHAVNFQPVSLTGRMGKKEREKYRITIPDCIERIEEQTNGEISTDSWFPVPSCMPMTDVIEAFSKKPKYELSIHFACGAGTYVFEDVQTKKLIPLTSFVDIKGLLEYFEEKADELRSGANRYWAMLDVMRKLNQFVDRSKQPHGLNLAKMFSSILLKRNFDAVGSWHVRSLFLGMMHFQDKYNEDLERLQRCDIH
;
A
#
# COMPACT_ATOMS: atom_id res chain seq x y z
N VAL A 1 4.27 -3.17 20.31
CA VAL A 1 4.91 -2.69 19.07
C VAL A 1 3.81 -2.20 18.15
N VAL A 2 3.96 -1.01 17.57
CA VAL A 2 3.02 -0.45 16.58
C VAL A 2 3.41 -0.97 15.21
N HIS A 3 2.46 -1.55 14.46
CA HIS A 3 2.70 -2.11 13.13
C HIS A 3 2.05 -1.29 12.01
N ALA A 4 1.09 -0.45 12.36
CA ALA A 4 0.40 0.42 11.41
C ALA A 4 -0.01 1.72 12.08
N VAL A 5 0.01 2.80 11.31
CA VAL A 5 -0.57 4.09 11.66
C VAL A 5 -1.48 4.51 10.52
N ASN A 6 -2.71 4.90 10.83
CA ASN A 6 -3.65 5.43 9.86
C ASN A 6 -3.96 6.89 10.20
N PHE A 7 -3.62 7.79 9.30
CA PHE A 7 -3.95 9.20 9.39
C PHE A 7 -5.33 9.44 8.78
N GLN A 8 -6.19 10.09 9.53
CA GLN A 8 -7.53 10.44 9.06
C GLN A 8 -7.66 11.96 9.06
N PRO A 9 -7.43 12.63 7.91
CA PRO A 9 -7.70 14.04 7.78
C PRO A 9 -9.12 14.38 8.23
N VAL A 10 -9.26 15.44 9.01
CA VAL A 10 -10.52 15.77 9.69
C VAL A 10 -11.63 16.09 8.69
N SER A 11 -12.80 15.48 8.87
CA SER A 11 -14.04 15.86 8.22
C SER A 11 -14.70 16.99 9.01
N LEU A 12 -15.02 18.08 8.34
CA LEU A 12 -15.59 19.27 8.96
C LEU A 12 -17.11 19.13 9.10
N THR A 13 -17.61 19.28 10.31
CA THR A 13 -19.03 19.15 10.64
C THR A 13 -19.64 20.43 11.16
N GLY A 14 -20.96 20.51 11.22
CA GLY A 14 -21.67 21.67 11.74
C GLY A 14 -21.67 22.88 10.78
N ARG A 15 -21.92 24.08 11.29
CA ARG A 15 -21.85 25.33 10.54
C ARG A 15 -20.48 25.95 10.78
N MET A 16 -19.70 26.06 9.73
CA MET A 16 -18.34 26.60 9.78
C MET A 16 -18.14 27.61 8.65
N GLY A 17 -17.61 28.77 8.96
CA GLY A 17 -17.33 29.82 7.99
C GLY A 17 -16.23 29.41 6.99
N LYS A 18 -16.27 30.00 5.77
CA LYS A 18 -15.29 29.64 4.72
C LYS A 18 -13.84 29.81 5.19
N LYS A 19 -13.50 30.96 5.80
CA LYS A 19 -12.14 31.23 6.32
C LYS A 19 -11.68 30.24 7.37
N GLU A 20 -12.61 29.80 8.21
CA GLU A 20 -12.33 28.82 9.26
C GLU A 20 -12.08 27.43 8.66
N ARG A 21 -12.89 27.02 7.67
CA ARG A 21 -12.67 25.76 6.95
C ARG A 21 -11.31 25.74 6.25
N GLU A 22 -10.97 26.81 5.54
CA GLU A 22 -9.67 26.94 4.86
C GLU A 22 -8.50 26.84 5.85
N LYS A 23 -8.66 27.37 7.04
CA LYS A 23 -7.63 27.29 8.10
C LYS A 23 -7.43 25.90 8.68
N TYR A 24 -8.50 25.14 8.85
CA TYR A 24 -8.46 23.85 9.58
C TYR A 24 -8.52 22.64 8.66
N ARG A 25 -8.85 22.82 7.39
CA ARG A 25 -8.84 21.71 6.44
C ARG A 25 -7.42 21.21 6.24
N ILE A 26 -7.29 19.91 6.31
CA ILE A 26 -6.07 19.18 5.95
C ILE A 26 -6.47 18.09 4.96
N THR A 27 -5.66 17.89 3.94
CA THR A 27 -5.87 16.89 2.89
C THR A 27 -4.79 15.77 2.96
N ILE A 28 -4.96 14.70 2.19
CA ILE A 28 -3.93 13.66 2.07
C ILE A 28 -2.60 14.25 1.58
N PRO A 29 -2.54 15.06 0.50
CA PRO A 29 -1.30 15.72 0.10
C PRO A 29 -0.64 16.53 1.21
N ASP A 30 -1.42 17.35 1.95
CA ASP A 30 -0.87 18.12 3.08
C ASP A 30 -0.25 17.22 4.16
N CYS A 31 -0.86 16.06 4.42
CA CYS A 31 -0.31 15.09 5.37
C CYS A 31 1.00 14.50 4.85
N ILE A 32 1.07 14.16 3.57
CA ILE A 32 2.24 13.59 2.91
C ILE A 32 3.41 14.58 2.99
N GLU A 33 3.18 15.84 2.61
CA GLU A 33 4.19 16.91 2.68
C GLU A 33 4.73 17.09 4.10
N ARG A 34 3.84 17.12 5.11
CA ARG A 34 4.24 17.25 6.51
C ARG A 34 5.03 16.06 7.02
N ILE A 35 4.73 14.84 6.54
CA ILE A 35 5.52 13.65 6.90
C ILE A 35 6.90 13.75 6.28
N GLU A 36 7.03 14.16 5.02
CA GLU A 36 8.34 14.39 4.40
C GLU A 36 9.16 15.42 5.18
N GLU A 37 8.58 16.56 5.53
CA GLU A 37 9.23 17.59 6.33
C GLU A 37 9.69 17.06 7.70
N GLN A 38 8.80 16.35 8.43
CA GLN A 38 9.10 15.86 9.77
C GLN A 38 10.07 14.68 9.80
N THR A 39 10.21 13.98 8.68
CA THR A 39 11.18 12.88 8.52
C THR A 39 12.46 13.31 7.81
N ASN A 40 12.65 14.61 7.60
CA ASN A 40 13.80 15.19 6.87
C ASN A 40 14.00 14.53 5.49
N GLY A 41 12.91 14.23 4.78
CA GLY A 41 12.92 13.62 3.46
C GLY A 41 13.14 12.10 3.44
N GLU A 42 13.24 11.43 4.59
CA GLU A 42 13.38 9.96 4.61
C GLU A 42 12.12 9.27 4.05
N ILE A 43 10.94 9.86 4.26
CA ILE A 43 9.67 9.42 3.65
C ILE A 43 9.22 10.52 2.70
N SER A 44 9.66 10.46 1.45
CA SER A 44 9.36 11.47 0.43
C SER A 44 7.91 11.40 -0.07
N THR A 45 7.47 12.46 -0.75
CA THR A 45 6.16 12.50 -1.41
C THR A 45 5.98 11.38 -2.42
N ASP A 46 7.05 10.92 -3.08
CA ASP A 46 7.03 9.81 -4.04
C ASP A 46 6.94 8.41 -3.38
N SER A 47 6.98 8.36 -2.05
CA SER A 47 6.92 7.09 -1.32
C SER A 47 5.51 6.50 -1.22
N TRP A 48 4.50 7.25 -1.61
CA TRP A 48 3.09 6.90 -1.41
C TRP A 48 2.44 6.40 -2.68
N PHE A 49 1.49 5.49 -2.51
CA PHE A 49 0.66 4.97 -3.61
C PHE A 49 -0.82 4.97 -3.20
N PRO A 50 -1.73 5.22 -4.14
CA PRO A 50 -3.17 5.11 -3.88
C PRO A 50 -3.55 3.68 -3.48
N VAL A 51 -4.45 3.53 -2.52
CA VAL A 51 -4.90 2.20 -2.03
C VAL A 51 -5.40 1.30 -3.16
N PRO A 52 -6.20 1.77 -4.14
CA PRO A 52 -6.68 0.92 -5.24
C PRO A 52 -5.57 0.36 -6.13
N SER A 53 -4.40 1.01 -6.19
CA SER A 53 -3.28 0.48 -6.99
C SER A 53 -2.77 -0.87 -6.48
N CYS A 54 -3.13 -1.28 -5.25
CA CYS A 54 -2.78 -2.58 -4.69
C CYS A 54 -3.71 -3.72 -5.12
N MET A 55 -4.77 -3.46 -5.89
CA MET A 55 -5.71 -4.50 -6.36
C MET A 55 -5.02 -5.69 -7.03
N PRO A 56 -4.03 -5.52 -7.94
CA PRO A 56 -3.35 -6.65 -8.55
C PRO A 56 -2.71 -7.62 -7.56
N MET A 57 -2.32 -7.14 -6.39
CA MET A 57 -1.79 -8.01 -5.32
C MET A 57 -2.90 -8.89 -4.71
N THR A 58 -4.10 -8.34 -4.49
CA THR A 58 -5.23 -9.14 -4.00
C THR A 58 -5.71 -10.11 -5.06
N ASP A 59 -5.76 -9.70 -6.31
CA ASP A 59 -6.15 -10.51 -7.46
C ASP A 59 -5.25 -11.74 -7.66
N VAL A 60 -3.95 -11.57 -7.62
CA VAL A 60 -3.02 -12.69 -7.76
C VAL A 60 -3.13 -13.66 -6.58
N ILE A 61 -3.31 -13.16 -5.35
CA ILE A 61 -3.50 -14.00 -4.18
C ILE A 61 -4.83 -14.76 -4.26
N GLU A 62 -5.90 -14.12 -4.73
CA GLU A 62 -7.18 -14.78 -4.98
C GLU A 62 -7.06 -15.87 -6.04
N ALA A 63 -6.41 -15.58 -7.17
CA ALA A 63 -6.16 -16.55 -8.23
C ALA A 63 -5.36 -17.77 -7.75
N PHE A 64 -4.36 -17.56 -6.88
CA PHE A 64 -3.62 -18.66 -6.24
C PHE A 64 -4.41 -19.39 -5.16
N SER A 65 -5.17 -18.70 -4.32
CA SER A 65 -5.86 -19.30 -3.17
C SER A 65 -7.20 -19.91 -3.54
N LYS A 66 -7.83 -19.46 -4.63
CA LYS A 66 -9.24 -19.69 -5.01
C LYS A 66 -10.23 -19.28 -3.93
N LYS A 67 -9.87 -18.30 -3.13
CA LYS A 67 -10.73 -17.74 -2.08
C LYS A 67 -10.89 -16.25 -2.35
N PRO A 68 -12.14 -15.73 -2.34
CA PRO A 68 -12.36 -14.30 -2.51
C PRO A 68 -11.58 -13.51 -1.47
N LYS A 69 -11.07 -12.37 -1.90
CA LYS A 69 -10.35 -11.40 -1.08
C LYS A 69 -11.08 -10.06 -1.11
N TYR A 70 -10.56 -9.11 -0.35
CA TYR A 70 -11.14 -7.76 -0.33
C TYR A 70 -10.89 -7.06 -1.67
N GLU A 71 -11.94 -6.49 -2.24
CA GLU A 71 -11.82 -5.54 -3.33
C GLU A 71 -11.48 -4.16 -2.74
N LEU A 72 -10.40 -3.56 -3.22
CA LEU A 72 -9.97 -2.23 -2.80
C LEU A 72 -10.55 -1.16 -3.75
N SER A 73 -11.88 -1.14 -3.85
CA SER A 73 -12.64 -0.39 -4.86
C SER A 73 -12.84 1.09 -4.53
N ILE A 74 -12.14 1.62 -3.53
CA ILE A 74 -12.22 3.05 -3.19
C ILE A 74 -11.65 3.92 -4.31
N HIS A 75 -12.14 5.15 -4.42
CA HIS A 75 -11.56 6.12 -5.34
C HIS A 75 -10.10 6.44 -4.98
N PHE A 76 -9.23 6.59 -5.99
CA PHE A 76 -7.79 6.79 -5.77
C PHE A 76 -7.44 7.99 -4.85
N ALA A 77 -8.28 9.03 -4.82
CA ALA A 77 -8.11 10.20 -3.96
C ALA A 77 -8.64 10.01 -2.53
N CYS A 78 -9.23 8.85 -2.19
CA CYS A 78 -9.78 8.59 -0.87
C CYS A 78 -8.78 7.99 0.10
N GLY A 79 -7.71 7.37 -0.41
CA GLY A 79 -6.73 6.73 0.45
C GLY A 79 -5.37 6.58 -0.22
N ALA A 80 -4.33 6.73 0.58
CA ALA A 80 -2.95 6.47 0.20
C ALA A 80 -2.26 5.63 1.26
N GLY A 81 -1.24 4.89 0.88
CA GLY A 81 -0.47 4.08 1.81
C GLY A 81 0.98 3.91 1.39
N THR A 82 1.80 3.53 2.34
CA THR A 82 3.17 3.09 2.10
C THR A 82 3.63 2.16 3.21
N TYR A 83 4.64 1.35 2.93
CA TYR A 83 5.39 0.61 3.93
C TYR A 83 6.75 1.26 4.12
N VAL A 84 7.15 1.42 5.38
CA VAL A 84 8.44 1.97 5.78
C VAL A 84 9.18 0.94 6.61
N PHE A 85 10.46 0.78 6.37
CA PHE A 85 11.33 -0.17 7.06
C PHE A 85 12.43 0.57 7.80
N GLU A 86 12.67 0.21 9.05
CA GLU A 86 13.86 0.67 9.77
C GLU A 86 15.08 -0.17 9.36
N ASP A 87 16.10 0.46 8.82
CA ASP A 87 17.36 -0.20 8.56
C ASP A 87 18.10 -0.49 9.87
N VAL A 88 18.52 -1.76 10.06
CA VAL A 88 19.12 -2.20 11.34
C VAL A 88 20.45 -1.55 11.66
N GLN A 89 21.21 -1.17 10.65
CA GLN A 89 22.54 -0.61 10.80
C GLN A 89 22.52 0.90 10.89
N THR A 90 21.80 1.55 9.96
CA THR A 90 21.81 3.01 9.84
C THR A 90 20.72 3.70 10.65
N LYS A 91 19.70 2.93 11.11
CA LYS A 91 18.49 3.44 11.79
C LYS A 91 17.62 4.37 10.95
N LYS A 92 17.91 4.46 9.65
CA LYS A 92 17.13 5.25 8.71
C LYS A 92 15.81 4.57 8.38
N LEU A 93 14.82 5.39 8.07
CA LEU A 93 13.53 4.94 7.55
C LEU A 93 13.63 4.82 6.02
N ILE A 94 13.39 3.63 5.51
CA ILE A 94 13.48 3.33 4.07
C ILE A 94 12.10 2.92 3.57
N PRO A 95 11.43 3.75 2.76
CA PRO A 95 10.16 3.40 2.13
C PRO A 95 10.30 2.23 1.15
N LEU A 96 9.24 1.42 1.03
CA LEU A 96 9.19 0.28 0.11
C LEU A 96 9.49 0.69 -1.35
N THR A 97 8.96 1.83 -1.77
CA THR A 97 9.14 2.41 -3.11
C THR A 97 10.59 2.78 -3.45
N SER A 98 11.44 2.97 -2.43
CA SER A 98 12.85 3.32 -2.64
C SER A 98 13.68 2.16 -3.22
N PHE A 99 13.25 0.92 -2.99
CA PHE A 99 14.00 -0.28 -3.39
C PHE A 99 13.15 -1.34 -4.08
N VAL A 100 11.85 -1.10 -4.27
CA VAL A 100 10.95 -1.97 -5.04
C VAL A 100 10.31 -1.18 -6.18
N ASP A 101 10.43 -1.68 -7.39
CA ASP A 101 9.61 -1.22 -8.51
C ASP A 101 8.17 -1.69 -8.34
N ILE A 102 7.40 -0.90 -7.56
CA ILE A 102 6.01 -1.20 -7.24
C ILE A 102 5.15 -1.27 -8.50
N LYS A 103 5.35 -0.35 -9.45
CA LYS A 103 4.57 -0.31 -10.68
C LYS A 103 4.76 -1.57 -11.50
N GLY A 104 6.00 -1.91 -11.84
CA GLY A 104 6.31 -3.11 -12.60
C GLY A 104 5.88 -4.39 -11.87
N LEU A 105 5.99 -4.43 -10.54
CA LEU A 105 5.53 -5.57 -9.74
C LEU A 105 4.01 -5.76 -9.81
N LEU A 106 3.24 -4.68 -9.72
CA LEU A 106 1.77 -4.74 -9.77
C LEU A 106 1.28 -5.11 -11.16
N GLU A 107 1.87 -4.55 -12.22
CA GLU A 107 1.59 -4.94 -13.61
C GLU A 107 1.87 -6.44 -13.83
N TYR A 108 3.00 -6.94 -13.33
CA TYR A 108 3.32 -8.36 -13.38
C TYR A 108 2.32 -9.23 -12.60
N PHE A 109 1.82 -8.76 -11.46
CA PHE A 109 0.82 -9.50 -10.70
C PHE A 109 -0.54 -9.54 -11.41
N GLU A 110 -0.94 -8.46 -12.08
CA GLU A 110 -2.15 -8.42 -12.91
C GLU A 110 -2.08 -9.45 -14.04
N GLU A 111 -0.99 -9.44 -14.83
CA GLU A 111 -0.75 -10.43 -15.87
C GLU A 111 -0.80 -11.87 -15.32
N LYS A 112 -0.19 -12.10 -14.16
CA LYS A 112 -0.13 -13.42 -13.54
C LYS A 112 -1.50 -13.87 -13.01
N ALA A 113 -2.31 -12.95 -12.49
CA ALA A 113 -3.68 -13.25 -12.07
C ALA A 113 -4.53 -13.67 -13.28
N ASP A 114 -4.39 -13.00 -14.42
CA ASP A 114 -5.12 -13.31 -15.65
C ASP A 114 -4.68 -14.65 -16.26
N GLU A 115 -3.39 -14.95 -16.26
CA GLU A 115 -2.89 -16.28 -16.67
C GLU A 115 -3.52 -17.39 -15.82
N LEU A 116 -3.58 -17.20 -14.49
CA LEU A 116 -4.15 -18.18 -13.57
C LEU A 116 -5.67 -18.34 -13.74
N ARG A 117 -6.39 -17.25 -14.00
CA ARG A 117 -7.83 -17.26 -14.29
C ARG A 117 -8.11 -17.96 -15.61
N SER A 118 -7.21 -17.84 -16.60
CA SER A 118 -7.26 -18.53 -17.90
C SER A 118 -6.88 -20.01 -17.84
N GLY A 119 -6.57 -20.54 -16.66
CA GLY A 119 -6.31 -21.97 -16.45
C GLY A 119 -4.84 -22.38 -16.42
N ALA A 120 -3.91 -21.44 -16.31
CA ALA A 120 -2.49 -21.76 -16.16
C ALA A 120 -2.21 -22.64 -14.94
N ASN A 121 -1.20 -23.49 -15.04
CA ASN A 121 -0.83 -24.37 -13.94
C ASN A 121 -0.25 -23.56 -12.77
N ARG A 122 -0.88 -23.66 -11.61
CA ARG A 122 -0.56 -22.89 -10.39
C ARG A 122 0.83 -23.16 -9.85
N TYR A 123 1.32 -24.40 -10.00
CA TYR A 123 2.66 -24.74 -9.54
C TYR A 123 3.73 -24.01 -10.36
N TRP A 124 3.61 -24.04 -11.69
CA TRP A 124 4.53 -23.33 -12.58
C TRP A 124 4.42 -21.82 -12.43
N ALA A 125 3.21 -21.28 -12.29
CA ALA A 125 3.00 -19.87 -12.01
C ALA A 125 3.66 -19.43 -10.70
N MET A 126 3.57 -20.24 -9.64
CA MET A 126 4.23 -19.99 -8.35
C MET A 126 5.76 -19.94 -8.49
N LEU A 127 6.34 -20.90 -9.20
CA LEU A 127 7.79 -20.93 -9.44
C LEU A 127 8.25 -19.72 -10.25
N ASP A 128 7.46 -19.29 -11.25
CA ASP A 128 7.76 -18.10 -12.06
C ASP A 128 7.72 -16.83 -11.20
N VAL A 129 6.69 -16.66 -10.36
CA VAL A 129 6.61 -15.54 -9.42
C VAL A 129 7.82 -15.52 -8.49
N MET A 130 8.16 -16.63 -7.85
CA MET A 130 9.31 -16.71 -6.94
C MET A 130 10.63 -16.35 -7.63
N ARG A 131 10.79 -16.72 -8.90
CA ARG A 131 11.99 -16.44 -9.71
C ARG A 131 12.07 -14.98 -10.12
N LYS A 132 10.94 -14.38 -10.54
CA LYS A 132 10.89 -13.01 -11.07
C LYS A 132 10.83 -11.93 -10.01
N LEU A 133 10.35 -12.22 -8.79
CA LEU A 133 10.24 -11.22 -7.71
C LEU A 133 11.53 -10.43 -7.46
N ASN A 134 12.69 -11.08 -7.61
CA ASN A 134 13.98 -10.42 -7.41
C ASN A 134 14.31 -9.36 -8.46
N GLN A 135 13.64 -9.37 -9.62
CA GLN A 135 13.86 -8.40 -10.70
C GLN A 135 13.28 -7.02 -10.35
N PHE A 136 12.26 -7.00 -9.48
CA PHE A 136 11.61 -5.78 -9.01
C PHE A 136 12.26 -5.17 -7.76
N VAL A 137 13.34 -5.78 -7.24
CA VAL A 137 13.99 -5.34 -6.00
C VAL A 137 15.40 -4.86 -6.26
N ASP A 138 15.64 -3.59 -5.99
CA ASP A 138 16.99 -3.02 -5.94
C ASP A 138 17.67 -3.40 -4.61
N ARG A 139 18.46 -4.47 -4.66
CA ARG A 139 19.15 -5.00 -3.47
C ARG A 139 20.17 -4.04 -2.88
N SER A 140 20.67 -3.08 -3.65
CA SER A 140 21.65 -2.09 -3.17
C SER A 140 21.02 -1.06 -2.23
N LYS A 141 19.71 -0.84 -2.36
CA LYS A 141 18.92 0.09 -1.56
C LYS A 141 18.05 -0.60 -0.51
N GLN A 142 17.99 -1.93 -0.56
CA GLN A 142 17.17 -2.72 0.38
C GLN A 142 17.71 -2.58 1.81
N PRO A 143 16.84 -2.39 2.82
CA PRO A 143 17.26 -2.34 4.23
C PRO A 143 18.02 -3.58 4.66
N HIS A 144 19.06 -3.41 5.47
CA HIS A 144 19.82 -4.52 6.02
C HIS A 144 18.94 -5.44 6.88
N GLY A 145 19.06 -6.74 6.66
CA GLY A 145 18.29 -7.76 7.37
C GLY A 145 16.88 -8.03 6.80
N LEU A 146 16.44 -7.30 5.77
CA LEU A 146 15.20 -7.58 5.07
C LEU A 146 15.45 -8.58 3.91
N ASN A 147 14.56 -9.56 3.75
CA ASN A 147 14.56 -10.47 2.61
C ASN A 147 13.14 -10.58 2.03
N LEU A 148 12.83 -9.69 1.09
CA LEU A 148 11.49 -9.63 0.47
C LEU A 148 11.13 -10.93 -0.26
N ALA A 149 12.07 -11.57 -0.96
CA ALA A 149 11.78 -12.81 -1.68
C ALA A 149 11.31 -13.91 -0.71
N LYS A 150 11.95 -14.02 0.46
CA LYS A 150 11.53 -14.94 1.52
C LYS A 150 10.18 -14.55 2.11
N MET A 151 9.90 -13.26 2.25
CA MET A 151 8.61 -12.74 2.71
C MET A 151 7.49 -13.12 1.73
N PHE A 152 7.62 -12.77 0.47
CA PHE A 152 6.63 -13.08 -0.56
C PHE A 152 6.41 -14.59 -0.73
N SER A 153 7.47 -15.39 -0.73
CA SER A 153 7.33 -16.85 -0.79
C SER A 153 6.55 -17.41 0.41
N SER A 154 6.75 -16.83 1.60
CA SER A 154 5.99 -17.24 2.79
C SER A 154 4.50 -16.90 2.69
N ILE A 155 4.16 -15.72 2.15
CA ILE A 155 2.76 -15.31 1.92
C ILE A 155 2.08 -16.27 0.93
N LEU A 156 2.73 -16.54 -0.19
CA LEU A 156 2.18 -17.41 -1.23
C LEU A 156 2.04 -18.86 -0.77
N LEU A 157 3.03 -19.40 -0.04
CA LEU A 157 3.02 -20.78 0.46
C LEU A 157 2.02 -20.99 1.60
N LYS A 158 1.96 -20.07 2.55
CA LYS A 158 1.05 -20.16 3.70
C LYS A 158 -0.38 -19.75 3.35
N ARG A 159 -0.60 -19.14 2.17
CA ARG A 159 -1.91 -18.65 1.71
C ARG A 159 -2.61 -17.73 2.71
N ASN A 160 -1.84 -17.09 3.58
CA ASN A 160 -2.35 -16.26 4.65
C ASN A 160 -1.48 -15.01 4.81
N PHE A 161 -2.14 -13.85 4.90
CA PHE A 161 -1.49 -12.58 5.21
C PHE A 161 -0.89 -12.53 6.64
N ASP A 162 -1.31 -13.41 7.55
CA ASP A 162 -0.71 -13.52 8.89
C ASP A 162 0.78 -13.87 8.84
N ALA A 163 1.24 -14.45 7.72
CA ALA A 163 2.67 -14.64 7.48
C ALA A 163 3.42 -13.30 7.42
N VAL A 164 2.76 -12.20 7.05
CA VAL A 164 3.31 -10.84 7.09
C VAL A 164 3.50 -10.40 8.55
N GLY A 165 2.63 -10.82 9.47
CA GLY A 165 2.72 -10.46 10.89
C GLY A 165 4.04 -10.84 11.55
N SER A 166 4.67 -11.94 11.15
CA SER A 166 5.98 -12.35 11.66
C SER A 166 7.16 -11.50 11.15
N TRP A 167 6.93 -10.66 10.12
CA TRP A 167 7.93 -9.80 9.49
C TRP A 167 7.79 -8.32 9.90
N HIS A 168 6.72 -7.98 10.63
CA HIS A 168 6.46 -6.62 11.12
C HIS A 168 7.42 -6.13 12.22
N VAL A 169 8.45 -6.90 12.55
CA VAL A 169 9.36 -6.53 13.65
C VAL A 169 10.06 -5.19 13.41
N ARG A 170 10.15 -4.75 12.14
CA ARG A 170 10.80 -3.48 11.76
C ARG A 170 10.16 -2.81 10.55
N SER A 171 8.92 -3.10 10.29
CA SER A 171 8.13 -2.40 9.26
C SER A 171 6.96 -1.70 9.90
N LEU A 172 6.63 -0.55 9.34
CA LEU A 172 5.48 0.24 9.71
C LEU A 172 4.66 0.52 8.46
N PHE A 173 3.40 0.10 8.47
CA PHE A 173 2.46 0.55 7.46
C PHE A 173 1.95 1.94 7.83
N LEU A 174 2.06 2.87 6.91
CA LEU A 174 1.46 4.20 7.00
C LEU A 174 0.31 4.26 6.02
N GLY A 175 -0.89 4.45 6.54
CA GLY A 175 -2.10 4.60 5.75
C GLY A 175 -2.73 5.97 5.96
N MET A 176 -3.45 6.43 4.95
CA MET A 176 -4.27 7.63 5.03
C MET A 176 -5.62 7.34 4.42
N MET A 177 -6.68 7.84 5.06
CA MET A 177 -8.03 7.75 4.53
C MET A 177 -8.75 9.07 4.80
N HIS A 178 -9.22 9.71 3.74
CA HIS A 178 -9.94 10.97 3.81
C HIS A 178 -11.43 10.74 3.56
N PHE A 179 -12.22 10.95 4.60
CA PHE A 179 -13.68 10.95 4.49
C PHE A 179 -14.16 12.30 3.96
N GLN A 180 -15.12 12.25 3.06
CA GLN A 180 -15.79 13.46 2.58
C GLN A 180 -16.68 14.05 3.67
N ASP A 181 -16.86 15.36 3.60
CA ASP A 181 -17.81 16.08 4.43
C ASP A 181 -18.72 16.96 3.54
N LYS A 182 -19.76 17.54 4.11
CA LYS A 182 -20.76 18.35 3.38
C LYS A 182 -20.20 19.55 2.62
N TYR A 183 -18.92 19.89 2.80
CA TYR A 183 -18.27 21.02 2.14
C TYR A 183 -17.35 20.60 0.98
N ASN A 184 -17.10 19.31 0.85
CA ASN A 184 -16.29 18.73 -0.23
C ASN A 184 -16.89 17.41 -0.76
N GLU A 185 -18.21 17.26 -0.61
CA GLU A 185 -18.93 16.11 -1.11
C GLU A 185 -18.83 16.00 -2.64
N ASP A 186 -18.41 14.83 -3.08
CA ASP A 186 -18.27 14.47 -4.48
C ASP A 186 -19.10 13.19 -4.73
N LEU A 187 -20.23 13.37 -5.38
CA LEU A 187 -21.20 12.28 -5.62
C LEU A 187 -20.64 11.22 -6.55
N GLU A 188 -19.77 11.58 -7.51
CA GLU A 188 -19.15 10.61 -8.40
C GLU A 188 -18.22 9.67 -7.62
N ARG A 189 -17.47 10.21 -6.67
CA ARG A 189 -16.63 9.41 -5.78
C ARG A 189 -17.46 8.49 -4.88
N LEU A 190 -18.58 8.99 -4.37
CA LEU A 190 -19.49 8.18 -3.52
C LEU A 190 -20.12 7.03 -4.31
N GLN A 191 -20.52 7.26 -5.55
CA GLN A 191 -21.11 6.23 -6.42
C GLN A 191 -20.12 5.10 -6.77
N ARG A 192 -18.83 5.38 -6.73
CA ARG A 192 -17.77 4.39 -7.01
C ARG A 192 -17.27 3.67 -5.76
N CYS A 193 -17.78 4.03 -4.58
CA CYS A 193 -17.31 3.46 -3.32
C CYS A 193 -18.16 2.24 -2.95
N ASP A 194 -17.57 1.05 -3.01
CA ASP A 194 -18.22 -0.20 -2.59
C ASP A 194 -17.92 -0.56 -1.13
N ILE A 195 -17.20 0.31 -0.42
CA ILE A 195 -16.97 0.16 1.02
C ILE A 195 -18.15 0.78 1.77
N HIS A 196 -19.05 -0.06 2.17
CA HIS A 196 -20.21 0.29 3.02
C HIS A 196 -20.06 -0.27 4.42
#